data_fc72cfb6692c94f95900f7ed5bcb928b
#
_entry.id   fc72cfb6692c94f95900f7ed5bcb928b
#
_cell.length_a   1.000
_cell.length_b   1.000
_cell.length_c   1.000
_cell.angle_alpha   90.00
_cell.angle_beta   90.00
_cell.angle_gamma   90.00
#
_symmetry.space_group_name_H-M   'P 1'
#
loop_
_entity.id
_entity.type
_entity.pdbx_description
1 polymer ?
#
loop_
_entity_poly.entity_id
_entity_poly.type
_entity_poly.pdbx_seq_one_letter_code
_entity_poly.pdbx_strand_id
1 'polypeptide(L)'
;MGNIVAIVGRPNVGKSTFFNRLIQRREAIVDAVSGVTRDRHYGKSDWNGKEFSVIDTGGYVVGSDDIFESEIDKQVELAIDEADAIIFMVDVETGVTGMDEDVAKLLRKIKKPVFLVVNKVDNAKRAQDAVEFYALGLGDYYTIASINGSGTGDLLDALVDALPQDKENDEPELPRFAVVGRPNAGKSSFINALIGEDRYIVTDIAGTTRDAIDTKYNRFGFDFNLVDTAGIRRKAKVKEDLEFYSVMRSVRAIENADVCLLVCDAQRGFDGQVQNIFWLAQRNNKGIVILVNKWDLVEKDTKTTKAFETHIRKQIEPFTDVPIVFISALTKQRIFKAIETAVEVYKNRSKRIKTSVLNEDLLPIIEHNPPPALKGKYVKIKYIMQLPTPQPQFAFFCNLPQYVKEPYKRFLENKLRKLYDFSGVPVTIFMRKK
;
A
#
# COMPACT_ATOMS: atom_id res chain seq x y z
N MET A 1 4.14 9.28 -7.82
CA MET A 1 3.28 8.05 -7.93
C MET A 1 4.07 6.87 -7.38
N GLY A 2 3.43 5.95 -6.61
CA GLY A 2 4.14 4.77 -6.11
C GLY A 2 4.47 3.81 -7.25
N ASN A 3 5.75 3.45 -7.41
CA ASN A 3 6.19 2.46 -8.38
C ASN A 3 5.92 1.04 -7.85
N ILE A 4 5.34 0.16 -8.66
CA ILE A 4 5.02 -1.21 -8.31
C ILE A 4 5.90 -2.17 -9.10
N VAL A 5 6.57 -3.08 -8.40
CA VAL A 5 7.42 -4.13 -8.97
C VAL A 5 6.81 -5.49 -8.64
N ALA A 6 6.48 -6.29 -9.64
CA ALA A 6 5.98 -7.65 -9.44
C ALA A 6 7.08 -8.67 -9.62
N ILE A 7 7.14 -9.66 -8.73
CA ILE A 7 8.03 -10.81 -8.84
C ILE A 7 7.20 -11.99 -9.36
N VAL A 8 7.50 -12.46 -10.55
CA VAL A 8 6.83 -13.57 -11.23
C VAL A 8 7.78 -14.73 -11.49
N GLY A 9 7.26 -15.90 -11.72
CA GLY A 9 8.00 -17.12 -12.02
C GLY A 9 7.34 -18.36 -11.40
N ARG A 10 7.74 -19.55 -11.82
CA ARG A 10 7.18 -20.81 -11.33
C ARG A 10 7.40 -21.00 -9.82
N PRO A 11 6.71 -21.94 -9.16
CA PRO A 11 6.92 -22.27 -7.76
C PRO A 11 8.38 -22.67 -7.45
N ASN A 12 8.84 -22.42 -6.24
CA ASN A 12 10.13 -22.84 -5.71
C ASN A 12 11.41 -22.21 -6.34
N VAL A 13 11.28 -21.23 -7.25
CA VAL A 13 12.47 -20.51 -7.80
C VAL A 13 13.07 -19.50 -6.80
N GLY A 14 12.43 -19.29 -5.64
CA GLY A 14 12.95 -18.41 -4.58
C GLY A 14 12.33 -17.02 -4.53
N LYS A 15 11.17 -16.78 -5.16
CA LYS A 15 10.46 -15.49 -5.17
C LYS A 15 10.25 -14.94 -3.76
N SER A 16 9.66 -15.71 -2.86
CA SER A 16 9.38 -15.28 -1.48
C SER A 16 10.65 -15.03 -0.66
N THR A 17 11.74 -15.76 -0.96
CA THR A 17 13.04 -15.51 -0.33
C THR A 17 13.60 -14.16 -0.76
N PHE A 18 13.53 -13.85 -2.05
CA PHE A 18 13.98 -12.57 -2.60
C PHE A 18 13.08 -11.41 -2.12
N PHE A 19 11.77 -11.59 -2.15
CA PHE A 19 10.79 -10.65 -1.61
C PHE A 19 11.10 -10.29 -0.15
N ASN A 20 11.26 -11.30 0.72
CA ASN A 20 11.59 -11.07 2.13
C ASN A 20 12.91 -10.32 2.31
N ARG A 21 13.91 -10.60 1.48
CA ARG A 21 15.18 -9.88 1.51
C ARG A 21 15.02 -8.39 1.16
N LEU A 22 14.24 -8.07 0.13
CA LEU A 22 13.98 -6.69 -0.26
C LEU A 22 13.31 -5.90 0.85
N ILE A 23 12.33 -6.51 1.54
CA ILE A 23 11.57 -5.84 2.61
C ILE A 23 12.40 -5.75 3.90
N GLN A 24 13.09 -6.82 4.30
CA GLN A 24 13.90 -6.81 5.53
C GLN A 24 15.00 -5.76 5.50
N ARG A 25 15.53 -5.43 4.34
CA ARG A 25 16.52 -4.38 4.17
C ARG A 25 15.97 -3.02 4.59
N ARG A 26 14.74 -2.70 4.26
CA ARG A 26 14.08 -1.46 4.66
C ARG A 26 13.71 -1.46 6.14
N GLU A 27 13.20 -2.56 6.68
CA GLU A 27 12.89 -2.70 8.11
C GLU A 27 14.12 -2.47 9.00
N ALA A 28 15.32 -2.83 8.52
CA ALA A 28 16.58 -2.57 9.23
C ALA A 28 16.99 -1.10 9.23
N ILE A 29 16.54 -0.31 8.24
CA ILE A 29 16.86 1.12 8.08
C ILE A 29 15.79 2.00 8.76
N VAL A 30 14.54 1.57 8.72
CA VAL A 30 13.40 2.24 9.37
C VAL A 30 13.03 1.41 10.58
N ASP A 31 13.21 1.95 11.80
CA ASP A 31 12.89 1.29 13.06
C ASP A 31 11.58 0.48 12.95
N ALA A 32 11.68 -0.83 13.12
CA ALA A 32 10.57 -1.77 12.98
C ALA A 32 9.40 -1.36 13.89
N VAL A 33 8.28 -1.02 13.30
CA VAL A 33 7.00 -0.94 14.01
C VAL A 33 6.59 -2.38 14.33
N SER A 34 6.98 -2.83 15.51
CA SER A 34 6.67 -4.17 16.00
C SER A 34 5.18 -4.30 16.26
N GLY A 35 4.54 -5.29 15.66
CA GLY A 35 3.19 -5.73 16.05
C GLY A 35 2.15 -5.80 14.95
N VAL A 36 2.50 -5.56 13.68
CA VAL A 36 1.58 -5.74 12.56
C VAL A 36 1.88 -7.07 11.86
N THR A 37 0.85 -7.91 11.69
CA THR A 37 0.95 -9.15 10.90
C THR A 37 1.57 -8.85 9.53
N ARG A 38 2.69 -9.53 9.22
CA ARG A 38 3.34 -9.44 7.91
C ARG A 38 2.36 -9.88 6.83
N ASP A 39 2.08 -8.97 5.90
CA ASP A 39 1.52 -9.40 4.63
C ASP A 39 2.62 -10.20 3.91
N ARG A 40 2.34 -11.45 3.57
CA ARG A 40 3.34 -12.35 2.99
C ARG A 40 3.67 -11.99 1.55
N HIS A 41 2.94 -11.08 0.92
CA HIS A 41 2.94 -10.90 -0.52
C HIS A 41 3.08 -9.45 -0.99
N TYR A 42 3.02 -8.49 -0.08
CA TYR A 42 3.18 -7.06 -0.38
C TYR A 42 4.13 -6.41 0.63
N GLY A 43 5.03 -5.58 0.11
CA GLY A 43 5.93 -4.79 0.95
C GLY A 43 6.56 -3.64 0.20
N LYS A 44 7.16 -2.71 0.95
CA LYS A 44 7.93 -1.60 0.40
C LYS A 44 9.41 -1.86 0.51
N SER A 45 10.12 -1.47 -0.53
CA SER A 45 11.58 -1.45 -0.58
C SER A 45 12.07 -0.08 -1.05
N ASP A 46 13.34 0.20 -0.83
CA ASP A 46 14.01 1.37 -1.37
C ASP A 46 15.43 1.02 -1.83
N TRP A 47 15.86 1.71 -2.87
CA TRP A 47 17.21 1.60 -3.40
C TRP A 47 17.65 2.93 -3.99
N ASN A 48 18.85 3.38 -3.65
CA ASN A 48 19.43 4.65 -4.11
C ASN A 48 18.47 5.85 -3.90
N GLY A 49 17.70 5.84 -2.79
CA GLY A 49 16.76 6.90 -2.45
C GLY A 49 15.41 6.84 -3.18
N LYS A 50 15.18 5.83 -4.05
CA LYS A 50 13.93 5.63 -4.75
C LYS A 50 13.10 4.55 -4.08
N GLU A 51 11.90 4.89 -3.62
CA GLU A 51 10.97 3.93 -3.03
C GLU A 51 10.15 3.22 -4.11
N PHE A 52 9.88 1.92 -3.90
CA PHE A 52 8.98 1.13 -4.72
C PHE A 52 8.29 0.05 -3.90
N SER A 53 7.11 -0.35 -4.34
CA SER A 53 6.34 -1.45 -3.75
C SER A 53 6.66 -2.74 -4.46
N VAL A 54 6.82 -3.83 -3.71
CA VAL A 54 7.13 -5.16 -4.24
C VAL A 54 5.96 -6.09 -3.97
N ILE A 55 5.59 -6.90 -4.95
CA ILE A 55 4.53 -7.89 -4.85
C ILE A 55 5.08 -9.26 -5.24
N ASP A 56 4.93 -10.24 -4.34
CA ASP A 56 5.22 -11.65 -4.60
C ASP A 56 3.96 -12.33 -5.11
N THR A 57 3.93 -12.73 -6.39
CA THR A 57 2.78 -13.41 -6.99
C THR A 57 2.65 -14.87 -6.55
N GLY A 58 3.73 -15.51 -6.13
CA GLY A 58 3.77 -16.96 -5.84
C GLY A 58 3.04 -17.42 -4.58
N GLY A 59 2.65 -16.52 -3.71
CA GLY A 59 2.01 -16.86 -2.45
C GLY A 59 0.49 -17.01 -2.51
N TYR A 60 -0.11 -16.77 -3.65
CA TYR A 60 -1.56 -16.83 -3.85
C TYR A 60 -2.04 -18.13 -4.51
N VAL A 61 -1.13 -19.07 -4.81
CA VAL A 61 -1.49 -20.36 -5.38
C VAL A 61 -1.81 -21.34 -4.26
N VAL A 62 -3.07 -21.70 -4.10
CA VAL A 62 -3.54 -22.75 -3.19
C VAL A 62 -4.35 -23.75 -4.04
N GLY A 63 -3.75 -24.87 -4.43
CA GLY A 63 -4.46 -25.91 -5.22
C GLY A 63 -3.57 -27.08 -5.64
N SER A 64 -4.17 -28.14 -6.19
CA SER A 64 -3.52 -29.35 -6.69
C SER A 64 -2.85 -29.16 -8.06
N ASP A 65 -1.88 -29.98 -8.40
CA ASP A 65 -0.95 -29.85 -9.52
C ASP A 65 -1.56 -29.58 -10.92
N ASP A 66 -2.78 -30.02 -11.21
CA ASP A 66 -3.45 -29.82 -12.51
C ASP A 66 -4.08 -28.41 -12.71
N ILE A 67 -4.19 -27.60 -11.64
CA ILE A 67 -4.76 -26.24 -11.69
C ILE A 67 -3.64 -25.18 -11.84
N PHE A 68 -2.38 -25.55 -11.60
CA PHE A 68 -1.25 -24.64 -11.48
C PHE A 68 -0.94 -23.85 -12.76
N GLU A 69 -0.97 -24.45 -13.94
CA GLU A 69 -0.57 -23.76 -15.20
C GLU A 69 -1.50 -22.58 -15.51
N SER A 70 -2.81 -22.79 -15.49
CA SER A 70 -3.78 -21.73 -15.81
C SER A 70 -3.82 -20.62 -14.77
N GLU A 71 -3.46 -20.89 -13.51
CA GLU A 71 -3.38 -19.88 -12.46
C GLU A 71 -2.09 -19.09 -12.50
N ILE A 72 -0.96 -19.71 -12.88
CA ILE A 72 0.31 -18.99 -13.07
C ILE A 72 0.17 -17.99 -14.21
N ASP A 73 -0.39 -18.38 -15.34
CA ASP A 73 -0.60 -17.51 -16.49
C ASP A 73 -1.48 -16.31 -16.13
N LYS A 74 -2.57 -16.54 -15.42
CA LYS A 74 -3.46 -15.46 -14.94
C LYS A 74 -2.75 -14.51 -13.98
N GLN A 75 -1.90 -15.02 -13.09
CA GLN A 75 -1.14 -14.20 -12.16
C GLN A 75 -0.07 -13.35 -12.87
N VAL A 76 0.58 -13.95 -13.88
CA VAL A 76 1.56 -13.24 -14.72
C VAL A 76 0.86 -12.14 -15.52
N GLU A 77 -0.29 -12.42 -16.13
CA GLU A 77 -1.09 -11.43 -16.85
C GLU A 77 -1.50 -10.26 -15.96
N LEU A 78 -1.94 -10.54 -14.73
CA LEU A 78 -2.30 -9.53 -13.75
C LEU A 78 -1.10 -8.69 -13.29
N ALA A 79 0.04 -9.34 -13.07
CA ALA A 79 1.28 -8.65 -12.75
C ALA A 79 1.73 -7.75 -13.91
N ILE A 80 1.56 -8.23 -15.15
CA ILE A 80 1.81 -7.46 -16.36
C ILE A 80 0.92 -6.22 -16.41
N ASP A 81 -0.35 -6.33 -16.08
CA ASP A 81 -1.29 -5.21 -16.14
C ASP A 81 -0.99 -4.14 -15.07
N GLU A 82 -0.70 -4.54 -13.86
CA GLU A 82 -0.68 -3.63 -12.70
C GLU A 82 0.74 -3.19 -12.27
N ALA A 83 1.82 -3.90 -12.63
CA ALA A 83 3.17 -3.51 -12.23
C ALA A 83 3.80 -2.49 -13.22
N ASP A 84 4.72 -1.66 -12.73
CA ASP A 84 5.52 -0.74 -13.55
C ASP A 84 6.79 -1.40 -14.08
N ALA A 85 7.28 -2.43 -13.36
CA ALA A 85 8.37 -3.30 -13.79
C ALA A 85 8.14 -4.73 -13.30
N ILE A 86 8.68 -5.71 -14.00
CA ILE A 86 8.53 -7.12 -13.71
C ILE A 86 9.89 -7.76 -13.49
N ILE A 87 10.04 -8.48 -12.38
CA ILE A 87 11.17 -9.35 -12.10
C ILE A 87 10.72 -10.78 -12.39
N PHE A 88 11.23 -11.36 -13.46
CA PHE A 88 10.98 -12.75 -13.81
C PHE A 88 12.08 -13.63 -13.26
N MET A 89 11.75 -14.42 -12.24
CA MET A 89 12.71 -15.28 -11.55
C MET A 89 12.68 -16.72 -12.07
N VAL A 90 13.86 -17.24 -12.38
CA VAL A 90 14.11 -18.63 -12.78
C VAL A 90 15.19 -19.24 -11.89
N ASP A 91 15.36 -20.55 -11.94
CA ASP A 91 16.23 -21.30 -11.04
C ASP A 91 17.33 -22.02 -11.83
N VAL A 92 18.60 -21.66 -11.56
CA VAL A 92 19.76 -22.27 -12.23
C VAL A 92 19.92 -23.76 -11.95
N GLU A 93 19.44 -24.27 -10.81
CA GLU A 93 19.57 -25.69 -10.45
C GLU A 93 18.70 -26.61 -11.31
N THR A 94 17.56 -26.13 -11.76
CA THR A 94 16.61 -26.90 -12.57
C THR A 94 16.74 -26.64 -14.07
N GLY A 95 17.44 -25.57 -14.45
CA GLY A 95 17.54 -25.13 -15.83
C GLY A 95 16.23 -24.56 -16.37
N VAL A 96 16.19 -24.32 -17.68
CA VAL A 96 15.00 -23.82 -18.39
C VAL A 96 13.94 -24.91 -18.44
N THR A 97 12.73 -24.59 -18.04
CA THR A 97 11.56 -25.47 -18.07
C THR A 97 10.49 -24.96 -19.03
N GLY A 98 9.53 -25.85 -19.45
CA GLY A 98 8.41 -25.44 -20.29
C GLY A 98 7.58 -24.30 -19.67
N MET A 99 7.36 -24.32 -18.36
CA MET A 99 6.68 -23.23 -17.65
C MET A 99 7.44 -21.90 -17.76
N ASP A 100 8.77 -21.92 -17.70
CA ASP A 100 9.59 -20.72 -17.86
C ASP A 100 9.46 -20.17 -19.28
N GLU A 101 9.42 -21.06 -20.30
CA GLU A 101 9.20 -20.66 -21.70
C GLU A 101 7.82 -20.04 -21.93
N ASP A 102 6.75 -20.57 -21.31
CA ASP A 102 5.40 -20.04 -21.45
C ASP A 102 5.27 -18.65 -20.83
N VAL A 103 5.79 -18.47 -19.62
CA VAL A 103 5.89 -17.15 -19.00
C VAL A 103 6.72 -16.19 -19.85
N ALA A 104 7.86 -16.63 -20.38
CA ALA A 104 8.70 -15.80 -21.25
C ALA A 104 7.97 -15.39 -22.56
N LYS A 105 7.12 -16.27 -23.15
CA LYS A 105 6.30 -15.92 -24.32
C LYS A 105 5.32 -14.77 -24.02
N LEU A 106 4.72 -14.76 -22.81
CA LEU A 106 3.85 -13.65 -22.40
C LEU A 106 4.66 -12.37 -22.17
N LEU A 107 5.78 -12.46 -21.48
CA LEU A 107 6.61 -11.30 -21.14
C LEU A 107 7.27 -10.64 -22.35
N ARG A 108 7.59 -11.38 -23.42
CA ARG A 108 8.12 -10.81 -24.67
C ARG A 108 7.15 -9.89 -25.42
N LYS A 109 5.84 -10.02 -25.16
CA LYS A 109 4.80 -9.23 -25.85
C LYS A 109 4.55 -7.87 -25.20
N ILE A 110 5.06 -7.63 -24.01
CA ILE A 110 4.80 -6.41 -23.25
C ILE A 110 5.86 -5.33 -23.51
N LYS A 111 5.48 -4.08 -23.23
CA LYS A 111 6.38 -2.91 -23.37
C LYS A 111 6.98 -2.45 -22.04
N LYS A 112 6.58 -3.06 -20.92
CA LYS A 112 7.10 -2.71 -19.60
C LYS A 112 8.50 -3.31 -19.40
N PRO A 113 9.36 -2.70 -18.56
CA PRO A 113 10.65 -3.27 -18.21
C PRO A 113 10.49 -4.67 -17.59
N VAL A 114 11.21 -5.65 -18.14
CA VAL A 114 11.27 -7.03 -17.64
C VAL A 114 12.73 -7.33 -17.32
N PHE A 115 12.98 -7.79 -16.09
CA PHE A 115 14.29 -8.20 -15.62
C PHE A 115 14.29 -9.72 -15.45
N LEU A 116 15.01 -10.42 -16.33
CA LEU A 116 15.25 -11.85 -16.20
C LEU A 116 16.27 -12.08 -15.07
N VAL A 117 15.87 -12.81 -14.05
CA VAL A 117 16.69 -13.06 -12.86
C VAL A 117 16.91 -14.54 -12.65
N VAL A 118 18.14 -14.98 -12.82
CA VAL A 118 18.58 -16.35 -12.57
C VAL A 118 19.01 -16.46 -11.11
N ASN A 119 18.20 -17.13 -10.31
CA ASN A 119 18.43 -17.28 -8.87
C ASN A 119 19.20 -18.56 -8.53
N LYS A 120 19.68 -18.64 -7.29
CA LYS A 120 20.50 -19.70 -6.70
C LYS A 120 21.92 -19.81 -7.29
N VAL A 121 22.38 -18.73 -7.90
CA VAL A 121 23.77 -18.63 -8.41
C VAL A 121 24.69 -18.24 -7.27
N ASP A 122 25.20 -19.23 -6.52
CA ASP A 122 26.03 -19.04 -5.34
C ASP A 122 27.53 -19.35 -5.59
N ASN A 123 27.88 -19.82 -6.79
CA ASN A 123 29.25 -20.16 -7.16
C ASN A 123 29.51 -19.96 -8.67
N ALA A 124 30.79 -19.97 -9.06
CA ALA A 124 31.23 -19.71 -10.43
C ALA A 124 30.72 -20.76 -11.45
N LYS A 125 30.54 -22.01 -11.04
CA LYS A 125 30.00 -23.05 -11.92
C LYS A 125 28.55 -22.74 -12.29
N ARG A 126 27.73 -22.43 -11.31
CA ARG A 126 26.31 -22.04 -11.56
C ARG A 126 26.17 -20.75 -12.38
N ALA A 127 27.15 -19.85 -12.28
CA ALA A 127 27.21 -18.67 -13.14
C ALA A 127 27.43 -19.04 -14.63
N GLN A 128 28.18 -20.12 -14.92
CA GLN A 128 28.32 -20.64 -16.28
C GLN A 128 27.02 -21.32 -16.76
N ASP A 129 26.38 -22.08 -15.90
CA ASP A 129 25.12 -22.77 -16.24
C ASP A 129 23.98 -21.74 -16.54
N ALA A 130 24.03 -20.54 -15.98
CA ALA A 130 23.07 -19.48 -16.21
C ALA A 130 22.98 -19.01 -17.69
N VAL A 131 23.98 -19.29 -18.53
CA VAL A 131 24.02 -18.92 -19.95
C VAL A 131 22.85 -19.50 -20.74
N GLU A 132 22.33 -20.67 -20.34
CA GLU A 132 21.18 -21.31 -21.03
C GLU A 132 19.93 -20.44 -21.03
N PHE A 133 19.76 -19.56 -20.03
CA PHE A 133 18.58 -18.71 -19.90
C PHE A 133 18.46 -17.60 -20.97
N TYR A 134 19.52 -17.34 -21.75
CA TYR A 134 19.40 -16.53 -22.97
C TYR A 134 18.38 -17.12 -23.97
N ALA A 135 18.14 -18.43 -23.93
CA ALA A 135 17.16 -19.09 -24.79
C ALA A 135 15.71 -18.57 -24.54
N LEU A 136 15.43 -17.97 -23.38
CA LEU A 136 14.13 -17.36 -23.08
C LEU A 136 13.87 -16.07 -23.89
N GLY A 137 14.88 -15.48 -24.55
CA GLY A 137 14.72 -14.34 -25.46
C GLY A 137 14.21 -13.06 -24.81
N LEU A 138 14.58 -12.81 -23.53
CA LEU A 138 14.21 -11.61 -22.78
C LEU A 138 15.37 -10.61 -22.65
N GLY A 139 16.48 -10.81 -23.39
CA GLY A 139 17.68 -9.99 -23.31
C GLY A 139 18.64 -10.45 -22.21
N ASP A 140 19.37 -9.51 -21.60
CA ASP A 140 20.31 -9.81 -20.55
C ASP A 140 19.63 -10.30 -19.27
N TYR A 141 20.34 -11.15 -18.51
CA TYR A 141 19.87 -11.67 -17.24
C TYR A 141 20.76 -11.22 -16.09
N TYR A 142 20.20 -11.21 -14.90
CA TYR A 142 20.90 -10.91 -13.64
C TYR A 142 21.05 -12.20 -12.84
N THR A 143 22.27 -12.55 -12.46
CA THR A 143 22.53 -13.69 -11.58
C THR A 143 22.50 -13.26 -10.13
N ILE A 144 21.65 -13.90 -9.32
CA ILE A 144 21.56 -13.62 -7.90
C ILE A 144 21.58 -14.89 -7.04
N ALA A 145 21.90 -14.72 -5.77
CA ALA A 145 21.61 -15.72 -4.75
C ALA A 145 20.73 -15.07 -3.66
N SER A 146 19.42 -15.29 -3.72
CA SER A 146 18.45 -14.67 -2.81
C SER A 146 18.73 -14.95 -1.33
N ILE A 147 19.37 -16.08 -0.99
CA ILE A 147 19.69 -16.46 0.38
C ILE A 147 20.76 -15.55 1.00
N ASN A 148 21.83 -15.27 0.28
CA ASN A 148 22.97 -14.47 0.78
C ASN A 148 23.00 -13.03 0.26
N GLY A 149 22.22 -12.70 -0.80
CA GLY A 149 22.10 -11.37 -1.41
C GLY A 149 23.15 -11.06 -2.47
N SER A 150 23.98 -12.05 -2.88
CA SER A 150 24.94 -11.86 -3.96
C SER A 150 24.24 -11.48 -5.26
N GLY A 151 24.80 -10.54 -6.05
CA GLY A 151 24.30 -10.09 -7.34
C GLY A 151 23.04 -9.20 -7.29
N THR A 152 22.46 -8.96 -6.10
CA THR A 152 21.22 -8.16 -6.01
C THR A 152 21.43 -6.67 -6.25
N GLY A 153 22.66 -6.16 -6.08
CA GLY A 153 22.98 -4.74 -6.27
C GLY A 153 22.74 -4.29 -7.72
N ASP A 154 23.38 -4.98 -8.67
CA ASP A 154 23.32 -4.67 -10.09
C ASP A 154 21.87 -4.75 -10.63
N LEU A 155 21.11 -5.76 -10.16
CA LEU A 155 19.68 -5.88 -10.47
C LEU A 155 18.89 -4.67 -9.96
N LEU A 156 19.13 -4.25 -8.71
CA LEU A 156 18.39 -3.14 -8.11
C LEU A 156 18.77 -1.78 -8.70
N ASP A 157 20.01 -1.58 -9.11
CA ASP A 157 20.44 -0.40 -9.83
C ASP A 157 19.70 -0.29 -11.16
N ALA A 158 19.71 -1.35 -11.97
CA ALA A 158 19.00 -1.38 -13.24
C ALA A 158 17.47 -1.23 -13.09
N LEU A 159 16.92 -1.85 -12.04
CA LEU A 159 15.48 -1.73 -11.74
C LEU A 159 15.10 -0.28 -11.45
N VAL A 160 15.83 0.40 -10.57
CA VAL A 160 15.53 1.77 -10.16
C VAL A 160 15.70 2.75 -11.32
N ASP A 161 16.69 2.53 -12.19
CA ASP A 161 16.90 3.36 -13.38
C ASP A 161 15.76 3.23 -14.39
N ALA A 162 15.16 2.04 -14.50
CA ALA A 162 14.05 1.77 -15.41
C ALA A 162 12.67 2.21 -14.87
N LEU A 163 12.54 2.40 -13.55
CA LEU A 163 11.27 2.84 -12.95
C LEU A 163 10.97 4.30 -13.31
N PRO A 164 9.68 4.64 -13.56
CA PRO A 164 9.27 6.01 -13.81
C PRO A 164 9.80 6.98 -12.76
N GLN A 165 10.27 8.14 -13.21
CA GLN A 165 10.65 9.22 -12.30
C GLN A 165 9.40 9.99 -11.90
N ASP A 166 9.31 10.35 -10.62
CA ASP A 166 8.27 11.28 -10.16
C ASP A 166 8.48 12.63 -10.88
N LYS A 167 7.50 13.01 -11.70
CA LYS A 167 7.48 14.36 -12.26
C LYS A 167 7.09 15.31 -11.15
N GLU A 168 7.97 16.23 -10.81
CA GLU A 168 7.60 17.42 -10.03
C GLU A 168 6.60 18.22 -10.87
N ASN A 169 5.33 18.15 -10.53
CA ASN A 169 4.31 19.02 -11.09
C ASN A 169 4.23 20.26 -10.19
N ASP A 170 4.49 21.43 -10.76
CA ASP A 170 4.39 22.75 -10.09
C ASP A 170 2.93 23.18 -9.82
N GLU A 171 1.93 22.46 -10.28
CA GLU A 171 0.53 22.75 -9.99
C GLU A 171 0.09 22.15 -8.63
N PRO A 172 -0.70 22.90 -7.82
CA PRO A 172 -1.24 22.36 -6.58
C PRO A 172 -2.07 21.13 -6.88
N GLU A 173 -1.57 19.97 -6.46
CA GLU A 173 -2.26 18.71 -6.68
C GLU A 173 -3.58 18.69 -5.90
N LEU A 174 -4.68 18.43 -6.63
CA LEU A 174 -5.97 18.18 -6.01
C LEU A 174 -5.92 16.93 -5.12
N PRO A 175 -6.67 16.89 -4.02
CA PRO A 175 -6.78 15.69 -3.19
C PRO A 175 -7.11 14.45 -4.02
N ARG A 176 -6.44 13.34 -3.77
CA ARG A 176 -6.63 12.08 -4.49
C ARG A 176 -7.32 11.06 -3.58
N PHE A 177 -8.51 10.63 -3.94
CA PHE A 177 -9.30 9.69 -3.17
C PHE A 177 -9.43 8.35 -3.89
N ALA A 178 -9.13 7.25 -3.21
CA ALA A 178 -9.34 5.90 -3.71
C ALA A 178 -10.55 5.25 -3.02
N VAL A 179 -11.42 4.60 -3.80
CA VAL A 179 -12.52 3.78 -3.28
C VAL A 179 -12.09 2.32 -3.28
N VAL A 180 -11.78 1.79 -2.10
CA VAL A 180 -11.23 0.45 -1.92
C VAL A 180 -12.18 -0.42 -1.08
N GLY A 181 -11.98 -1.72 -1.11
CA GLY A 181 -12.80 -2.68 -0.37
C GLY A 181 -12.98 -3.96 -1.19
N ARG A 182 -13.54 -5.00 -0.56
CA ARG A 182 -13.74 -6.29 -1.20
C ARG A 182 -14.70 -6.26 -2.40
N PRO A 183 -14.71 -7.29 -3.26
CA PRO A 183 -15.71 -7.45 -4.31
C PRO A 183 -17.14 -7.38 -3.75
N ASN A 184 -18.05 -6.77 -4.51
CA ASN A 184 -19.48 -6.66 -4.18
C ASN A 184 -19.83 -5.84 -2.91
N ALA A 185 -18.87 -5.13 -2.30
CA ALA A 185 -19.16 -4.19 -1.19
C ALA A 185 -19.94 -2.93 -1.63
N GLY A 186 -20.10 -2.71 -2.94
CA GLY A 186 -20.85 -1.58 -3.49
C GLY A 186 -19.98 -0.39 -3.89
N LYS A 187 -18.67 -0.60 -4.16
CA LYS A 187 -17.75 0.45 -4.64
C LYS A 187 -18.25 1.16 -5.90
N SER A 188 -18.61 0.38 -6.92
CA SER A 188 -19.14 0.92 -8.19
C SER A 188 -20.46 1.67 -7.98
N SER A 189 -21.32 1.16 -7.10
CA SER A 189 -22.58 1.84 -6.75
C SER A 189 -22.33 3.16 -6.04
N PHE A 190 -21.33 3.23 -5.14
CA PHE A 190 -20.94 4.46 -4.46
C PHE A 190 -20.42 5.50 -5.45
N ILE A 191 -19.51 5.11 -6.35
CA ILE A 191 -18.96 5.99 -7.38
C ILE A 191 -20.08 6.49 -8.32
N ASN A 192 -20.98 5.60 -8.75
CA ASN A 192 -22.10 5.98 -9.60
C ASN A 192 -23.06 6.92 -8.87
N ALA A 193 -23.35 6.69 -7.58
CA ALA A 193 -24.16 7.58 -6.77
C ALA A 193 -23.56 8.98 -6.60
N LEU A 194 -22.22 9.04 -6.55
CA LEU A 194 -21.46 10.30 -6.43
C LEU A 194 -21.42 11.08 -7.75
N ILE A 195 -21.11 10.39 -8.86
CA ILE A 195 -20.94 11.04 -10.18
C ILE A 195 -22.31 11.41 -10.78
N GLY A 196 -23.39 10.68 -10.47
CA GLY A 196 -24.72 10.85 -11.04
C GLY A 196 -24.89 10.20 -12.41
N GLU A 197 -26.12 10.21 -12.96
CA GLU A 197 -26.46 9.65 -14.29
C GLU A 197 -26.05 10.56 -15.46
N ASP A 198 -25.78 11.83 -15.20
CA ASP A 198 -25.35 12.78 -16.22
C ASP A 198 -23.89 12.57 -16.59
N ARG A 199 -23.70 11.99 -17.75
CA ARG A 199 -22.42 11.65 -18.41
C ARG A 199 -21.53 12.85 -18.78
N TYR A 200 -21.87 14.06 -18.40
CA TYR A 200 -21.15 15.28 -18.77
C TYR A 200 -20.26 15.75 -17.62
N ILE A 201 -18.99 15.78 -17.85
CA ILE A 201 -17.83 16.22 -17.06
C ILE A 201 -17.02 15.03 -16.50
N VAL A 202 -16.57 14.18 -17.39
CA VAL A 202 -15.35 13.41 -17.22
C VAL A 202 -14.41 13.94 -18.27
N THR A 203 -13.62 14.93 -17.95
CA THR A 203 -12.42 15.22 -18.73
C THR A 203 -11.45 14.08 -18.40
N ASP A 204 -11.37 13.11 -19.30
CA ASP A 204 -10.22 12.25 -19.39
C ASP A 204 -9.04 13.19 -19.54
N ILE A 205 -8.17 13.32 -18.54
CA ILE A 205 -6.91 14.04 -18.68
C ILE A 205 -6.06 13.19 -19.62
N ALA A 206 -6.24 13.41 -20.91
CA ALA A 206 -5.42 12.84 -21.95
C ALA A 206 -4.04 13.50 -21.86
N GLY A 207 -3.07 12.81 -21.28
CA GLY A 207 -1.70 13.34 -21.19
C GLY A 207 -0.65 12.35 -20.72
N THR A 208 -1.05 11.19 -20.21
CA THR A 208 -0.10 10.13 -19.91
C THR A 208 -0.61 8.80 -20.48
N THR A 209 -0.07 8.43 -21.59
CA THR A 209 -0.15 7.11 -22.20
C THR A 209 0.43 6.08 -21.22
N ARG A 210 -0.40 5.52 -20.39
CA ARG A 210 -0.17 4.35 -19.51
C ARG A 210 -0.84 4.48 -18.16
N ASP A 211 -2.03 4.57 -17.86
CA ASP A 211 -2.48 4.24 -16.51
C ASP A 211 -3.81 4.83 -16.09
N ALA A 212 -4.43 4.14 -15.19
CA ALA A 212 -5.57 4.48 -14.36
C ALA A 212 -6.21 5.85 -14.65
N ILE A 213 -7.34 5.86 -15.32
CA ILE A 213 -8.08 7.09 -15.61
C ILE A 213 -8.61 7.64 -14.29
N ASP A 214 -7.89 8.62 -13.74
CA ASP A 214 -8.36 9.41 -12.61
C ASP A 214 -9.55 10.24 -13.08
N THR A 215 -10.62 10.25 -12.30
CA THR A 215 -11.81 11.04 -12.60
C THR A 215 -11.82 12.28 -11.72
N LYS A 216 -11.69 13.45 -12.32
CA LYS A 216 -11.84 14.72 -11.60
C LYS A 216 -13.30 14.91 -11.20
N TYR A 217 -13.53 15.21 -9.92
CA TYR A 217 -14.81 15.56 -9.35
C TYR A 217 -14.79 17.03 -8.93
N ASN A 218 -15.68 17.84 -9.51
CA ASN A 218 -15.84 19.26 -9.17
C ASN A 218 -17.32 19.59 -9.09
N ARG A 219 -17.96 19.29 -7.94
CA ARG A 219 -19.38 19.58 -7.69
C ARG A 219 -19.63 19.83 -6.21
N PHE A 220 -20.69 20.56 -5.92
CA PHE A 220 -21.16 20.83 -4.54
C PHE A 220 -20.09 21.43 -3.63
N GLY A 221 -19.13 22.19 -4.19
CA GLY A 221 -18.05 22.79 -3.43
C GLY A 221 -16.88 21.85 -3.11
N PHE A 222 -16.86 20.63 -3.66
CA PHE A 222 -15.75 19.68 -3.56
C PHE A 222 -14.96 19.63 -4.86
N ASP A 223 -13.63 19.68 -4.76
CA ASP A 223 -12.70 19.52 -5.90
C ASP A 223 -11.63 18.51 -5.53
N PHE A 224 -11.63 17.34 -6.20
CA PHE A 224 -10.70 16.23 -5.94
C PHE A 224 -10.64 15.26 -7.12
N ASN A 225 -9.65 14.39 -7.13
CA ASN A 225 -9.50 13.31 -8.10
C ASN A 225 -9.89 11.97 -7.47
N LEU A 226 -10.76 11.19 -8.14
CA LEU A 226 -11.01 9.79 -7.83
C LEU A 226 -10.01 8.92 -8.60
N VAL A 227 -9.19 8.17 -7.86
CA VAL A 227 -8.14 7.30 -8.41
C VAL A 227 -8.74 5.97 -8.88
N ASP A 228 -8.24 5.43 -10.00
CA ASP A 228 -8.55 4.10 -10.55
C ASP A 228 -10.05 3.84 -10.81
N THR A 229 -10.76 4.83 -11.31
CA THR A 229 -12.19 4.67 -11.63
C THR A 229 -12.43 3.76 -12.85
N ALA A 230 -11.48 3.69 -13.80
CA ALA A 230 -11.58 2.82 -14.99
C ALA A 230 -11.61 1.33 -14.62
N GLY A 231 -10.82 0.93 -13.64
CA GLY A 231 -10.83 -0.43 -13.13
C GLY A 231 -12.15 -0.84 -12.51
N ILE A 232 -12.82 0.08 -11.85
CA ILE A 232 -14.15 -0.14 -11.26
C ILE A 232 -15.25 -0.21 -12.36
N ARG A 233 -15.12 0.57 -13.44
CA ARG A 233 -16.06 0.57 -14.57
C ARG A 233 -15.95 -0.67 -15.47
N ARG A 234 -14.73 -1.17 -15.75
CA ARG A 234 -14.50 -2.36 -16.59
C ARG A 234 -15.07 -3.64 -15.96
N LYS A 235 -15.09 -3.76 -14.63
CA LYS A 235 -15.65 -4.92 -13.92
C LYS A 235 -17.15 -5.15 -14.11
N ALA A 236 -17.91 -4.18 -14.58
CA ALA A 236 -19.31 -4.41 -14.92
C ALA A 236 -19.51 -5.42 -16.08
N LYS A 237 -18.43 -5.79 -16.80
CA LYS A 237 -18.46 -6.70 -17.96
C LYS A 237 -17.73 -8.04 -17.75
N VAL A 238 -16.94 -8.22 -16.67
CA VAL A 238 -16.17 -9.46 -16.46
C VAL A 238 -16.57 -10.12 -15.16
N LYS A 239 -17.17 -11.30 -15.26
CA LYS A 239 -17.58 -12.17 -14.16
C LYS A 239 -16.41 -13.10 -13.77
N GLU A 240 -15.36 -12.62 -13.13
CA GLU A 240 -14.39 -13.52 -12.52
C GLU A 240 -13.88 -12.94 -11.19
N ASP A 241 -14.23 -13.66 -10.12
CA ASP A 241 -13.79 -13.45 -8.74
C ASP A 241 -12.37 -14.02 -8.53
N LEU A 242 -11.36 -13.40 -9.10
CA LEU A 242 -9.97 -13.67 -8.70
C LEU A 242 -9.63 -12.75 -7.52
N GLU A 243 -9.48 -13.35 -6.36
CA GLU A 243 -9.18 -12.66 -5.09
C GLU A 243 -7.90 -11.81 -5.20
N PHE A 244 -6.89 -12.36 -5.86
CA PHE A 244 -5.62 -11.69 -6.16
C PHE A 244 -5.78 -10.40 -6.99
N TYR A 245 -6.64 -10.42 -8.02
CA TYR A 245 -6.91 -9.24 -8.85
C TYR A 245 -7.47 -8.06 -8.04
N SER A 246 -8.33 -8.38 -7.08
CA SER A 246 -8.91 -7.36 -6.19
C SER A 246 -7.86 -6.75 -5.27
N VAL A 247 -6.88 -7.53 -4.81
CA VAL A 247 -5.77 -7.07 -3.95
C VAL A 247 -4.81 -6.19 -4.73
N MET A 248 -4.33 -6.62 -5.90
CA MET A 248 -3.39 -5.86 -6.73
C MET A 248 -3.91 -4.47 -7.09
N ARG A 249 -5.18 -4.38 -7.50
CA ARG A 249 -5.84 -3.10 -7.77
C ARG A 249 -5.99 -2.24 -6.54
N SER A 250 -6.34 -2.86 -5.41
CA SER A 250 -6.42 -2.12 -4.15
C SER A 250 -5.05 -1.55 -3.77
N VAL A 251 -3.97 -2.30 -3.98
CA VAL A 251 -2.60 -1.82 -3.78
C VAL A 251 -2.34 -0.58 -4.64
N ARG A 252 -2.57 -0.65 -5.96
CA ARG A 252 -2.32 0.47 -6.87
C ARG A 252 -3.16 1.69 -6.54
N ALA A 253 -4.46 1.50 -6.29
CA ALA A 253 -5.35 2.59 -5.89
C ALA A 253 -4.88 3.24 -4.57
N ILE A 254 -4.50 2.44 -3.57
CA ILE A 254 -3.97 2.92 -2.29
C ILE A 254 -2.67 3.69 -2.49
N GLU A 255 -1.72 3.16 -3.26
CA GLU A 255 -0.43 3.82 -3.52
C GLU A 255 -0.60 5.23 -4.10
N ASN A 256 -1.54 5.40 -5.01
CA ASN A 256 -1.78 6.65 -5.73
C ASN A 256 -2.74 7.62 -5.03
N ALA A 257 -3.35 7.23 -3.90
CA ALA A 257 -4.29 8.07 -3.16
C ALA A 257 -3.64 8.83 -2.01
N ASP A 258 -4.31 9.87 -1.55
CA ASP A 258 -4.06 10.55 -0.27
C ASP A 258 -4.97 9.99 0.83
N VAL A 259 -6.23 9.71 0.47
CA VAL A 259 -7.23 9.17 1.39
C VAL A 259 -7.93 7.97 0.74
N CYS A 260 -8.07 6.90 1.50
CA CYS A 260 -8.78 5.68 1.12
C CYS A 260 -10.18 5.66 1.73
N LEU A 261 -11.20 5.59 0.87
CA LEU A 261 -12.59 5.33 1.24
C LEU A 261 -12.79 3.81 1.26
N LEU A 262 -12.67 3.20 2.43
CA LEU A 262 -12.77 1.75 2.62
C LEU A 262 -14.23 1.33 2.74
N VAL A 263 -14.79 0.78 1.67
CA VAL A 263 -16.19 0.34 1.61
C VAL A 263 -16.31 -1.09 2.14
N CYS A 264 -17.10 -1.28 3.18
CA CYS A 264 -17.49 -2.58 3.70
C CYS A 264 -19.02 -2.78 3.62
N ASP A 265 -19.45 -4.02 3.44
CA ASP A 265 -20.84 -4.42 3.37
C ASP A 265 -21.40 -4.66 4.79
N ALA A 266 -22.41 -3.91 5.20
CA ALA A 266 -23.01 -4.02 6.52
C ALA A 266 -23.56 -5.43 6.83
N GLN A 267 -24.03 -6.18 5.81
CA GLN A 267 -24.53 -7.55 5.98
C GLN A 267 -23.42 -8.57 6.25
N ARG A 268 -22.20 -8.34 5.72
CA ARG A 268 -21.05 -9.24 5.90
C ARG A 268 -20.13 -8.81 7.05
N GLY A 269 -20.23 -7.56 7.46
CA GLY A 269 -19.42 -6.97 8.51
C GLY A 269 -17.99 -6.62 8.07
N PHE A 270 -17.13 -6.39 9.04
CA PHE A 270 -15.72 -6.04 8.86
C PHE A 270 -14.84 -7.30 8.95
N ASP A 271 -14.71 -8.02 7.85
CA ASP A 271 -14.02 -9.32 7.80
C ASP A 271 -12.51 -9.19 7.52
N GLY A 272 -11.80 -10.35 7.48
CA GLY A 272 -10.36 -10.40 7.30
C GLY A 272 -9.86 -9.74 6.01
N GLN A 273 -10.62 -9.79 4.90
CA GLN A 273 -10.22 -9.10 3.65
C GLN A 273 -10.31 -7.59 3.80
N VAL A 274 -11.35 -7.07 4.44
CA VAL A 274 -11.50 -5.64 4.72
C VAL A 274 -10.39 -5.18 5.66
N GLN A 275 -10.05 -5.98 6.69
CA GLN A 275 -8.94 -5.71 7.58
C GLN A 275 -7.60 -5.63 6.84
N ASN A 276 -7.33 -6.56 5.93
CA ASN A 276 -6.09 -6.55 5.14
C ASN A 276 -5.96 -5.26 4.31
N ILE A 277 -7.04 -4.80 3.67
CA ILE A 277 -7.05 -3.54 2.92
C ILE A 277 -6.86 -2.34 3.86
N PHE A 278 -7.46 -2.36 5.05
CA PHE A 278 -7.29 -1.33 6.07
C PHE A 278 -5.82 -1.21 6.48
N TRP A 279 -5.19 -2.34 6.84
CA TRP A 279 -3.78 -2.36 7.25
C TRP A 279 -2.84 -1.99 6.10
N LEU A 280 -3.20 -2.34 4.87
CA LEU A 280 -2.45 -1.93 3.68
C LEU A 280 -2.47 -0.40 3.52
N ALA A 281 -3.63 0.24 3.65
CA ALA A 281 -3.75 1.70 3.60
C ALA A 281 -2.99 2.37 4.75
N GLN A 282 -3.07 1.83 5.96
CA GLN A 282 -2.37 2.34 7.14
C GLN A 282 -0.84 2.25 6.97
N ARG A 283 -0.30 1.11 6.49
CA ARG A 283 1.15 0.94 6.22
C ARG A 283 1.65 1.90 5.15
N ASN A 284 0.80 2.24 4.18
CA ASN A 284 1.09 3.24 3.16
C ASN A 284 0.90 4.68 3.64
N ASN A 285 0.66 4.90 4.95
CA ASN A 285 0.46 6.21 5.55
C ASN A 285 -0.64 7.03 4.85
N LYS A 286 -1.71 6.36 4.40
CA LYS A 286 -2.86 7.01 3.76
C LYS A 286 -3.89 7.42 4.80
N GLY A 287 -4.62 8.50 4.54
CA GLY A 287 -5.84 8.79 5.28
C GLY A 287 -6.88 7.71 5.04
N ILE A 288 -7.69 7.38 6.04
CA ILE A 288 -8.68 6.29 5.96
C ILE A 288 -10.04 6.79 6.46
N VAL A 289 -11.08 6.53 5.68
CA VAL A 289 -12.48 6.65 6.09
C VAL A 289 -13.16 5.32 5.85
N ILE A 290 -13.79 4.75 6.87
CA ILE A 290 -14.55 3.50 6.75
C ILE A 290 -15.99 3.83 6.37
N LEU A 291 -16.46 3.28 5.24
CA LEU A 291 -17.82 3.43 4.75
C LEU A 291 -18.59 2.12 4.92
N VAL A 292 -19.49 2.06 5.88
CA VAL A 292 -20.38 0.91 6.10
C VAL A 292 -21.56 1.06 5.15
N ASN A 293 -21.49 0.38 4.02
CA ASN A 293 -22.47 0.47 2.92
C ASN A 293 -23.57 -0.59 3.06
N LYS A 294 -24.66 -0.42 2.28
CA LYS A 294 -25.89 -1.21 2.34
C LYS A 294 -26.59 -1.08 3.69
N TRP A 295 -26.45 0.09 4.31
CA TRP A 295 -27.05 0.37 5.61
C TRP A 295 -28.59 0.39 5.57
N ASP A 296 -29.19 0.50 4.39
CA ASP A 296 -30.62 0.37 4.12
C ASP A 296 -31.15 -1.05 4.38
N LEU A 297 -30.30 -2.08 4.25
CA LEU A 297 -30.65 -3.49 4.42
C LEU A 297 -30.51 -4.02 5.86
N VAL A 298 -30.05 -3.17 6.77
CA VAL A 298 -29.83 -3.55 8.19
C VAL A 298 -31.05 -3.19 9.01
N GLU A 299 -31.58 -4.14 9.77
CA GLU A 299 -32.59 -3.87 10.79
C GLU A 299 -31.97 -3.02 11.91
N LYS A 300 -32.62 -1.90 12.22
CA LYS A 300 -32.06 -0.85 13.07
C LYS A 300 -32.83 -0.74 14.37
N ASP A 301 -32.10 -0.81 15.46
CA ASP A 301 -32.52 -0.34 16.78
C ASP A 301 -31.65 0.85 17.21
N THR A 302 -31.93 1.41 18.38
CA THR A 302 -31.18 2.56 18.93
C THR A 302 -29.70 2.25 19.22
N LYS A 303 -29.30 0.97 19.32
CA LYS A 303 -27.95 0.50 19.67
C LYS A 303 -27.17 -0.06 18.49
N THR A 304 -27.84 -0.38 17.38
CA THR A 304 -27.25 -1.05 16.22
C THR A 304 -26.00 -0.32 15.70
N THR A 305 -26.10 0.99 15.45
CA THR A 305 -24.97 1.79 14.95
C THR A 305 -23.77 1.75 15.89
N LYS A 306 -24.01 1.92 17.21
CA LYS A 306 -22.94 1.90 18.22
C LYS A 306 -22.29 0.51 18.35
N ALA A 307 -23.07 -0.55 18.21
CA ALA A 307 -22.56 -1.92 18.26
C ALA A 307 -21.64 -2.21 17.07
N PHE A 308 -22.05 -1.81 15.84
CA PHE A 308 -21.20 -1.91 14.65
C PHE A 308 -19.91 -1.10 14.80
N GLU A 309 -20.01 0.13 15.26
CA GLU A 309 -18.86 1.00 15.47
C GLU A 309 -17.88 0.41 16.48
N THR A 310 -18.36 -0.09 17.61
CA THR A 310 -17.54 -0.73 18.66
C THR A 310 -16.85 -1.98 18.10
N HIS A 311 -17.58 -2.79 17.34
CA HIS A 311 -17.02 -3.99 16.70
C HIS A 311 -15.89 -3.65 15.74
N ILE A 312 -16.11 -2.67 14.83
CA ILE A 312 -15.09 -2.23 13.86
C ILE A 312 -13.86 -1.69 14.60
N ARG A 313 -14.04 -0.79 15.60
CA ARG A 313 -12.93 -0.20 16.35
C ARG A 313 -12.06 -1.24 17.03
N LYS A 314 -12.65 -2.32 17.57
CA LYS A 314 -11.91 -3.44 18.14
C LYS A 314 -11.06 -4.18 17.11
N GLN A 315 -11.53 -4.26 15.86
CA GLN A 315 -10.83 -4.97 14.78
C GLN A 315 -9.67 -4.18 14.18
N ILE A 316 -9.65 -2.86 14.34
CA ILE A 316 -8.61 -1.97 13.82
C ILE A 316 -7.63 -1.48 14.90
N GLU A 317 -7.68 -2.03 16.11
CA GLU A 317 -6.69 -1.72 17.15
C GLU A 317 -5.27 -2.05 16.68
N PRO A 318 -4.27 -1.16 16.94
CA PRO A 318 -4.33 0.01 17.82
C PRO A 318 -4.77 1.32 17.15
N PHE A 319 -4.97 1.36 15.82
CA PHE A 319 -5.35 2.58 15.09
C PHE A 319 -6.88 2.74 15.05
N THR A 320 -7.48 3.10 16.19
CA THR A 320 -8.94 3.21 16.36
C THR A 320 -9.53 4.58 16.04
N ASP A 321 -8.69 5.62 15.92
CA ASP A 321 -9.11 6.99 15.62
C ASP A 321 -9.35 7.18 14.11
N VAL A 322 -10.35 6.45 13.58
CA VAL A 322 -10.72 6.45 12.17
C VAL A 322 -12.21 6.76 12.04
N PRO A 323 -12.62 7.73 11.19
CA PRO A 323 -14.01 8.04 10.95
C PRO A 323 -14.76 6.86 10.33
N ILE A 324 -15.97 6.58 10.85
CA ILE A 324 -16.87 5.54 10.34
C ILE A 324 -18.15 6.22 9.90
N VAL A 325 -18.53 6.07 8.64
CA VAL A 325 -19.73 6.64 8.06
C VAL A 325 -20.64 5.52 7.54
N PHE A 326 -21.87 5.47 8.04
CA PHE A 326 -22.88 4.51 7.60
C PHE A 326 -23.63 5.07 6.41
N ILE A 327 -23.54 4.43 5.25
CA ILE A 327 -24.07 4.91 3.97
C ILE A 327 -25.00 3.88 3.31
N SER A 328 -25.82 4.34 2.39
CA SER A 328 -26.43 3.51 1.36
C SER A 328 -26.15 4.11 -0.01
N ALA A 329 -25.35 3.42 -0.80
CA ALA A 329 -25.07 3.83 -2.17
C ALA A 329 -26.31 3.72 -3.07
N LEU A 330 -27.21 2.79 -2.78
CA LEU A 330 -28.45 2.57 -3.53
C LEU A 330 -29.44 3.71 -3.33
N THR A 331 -29.70 4.08 -2.07
CA THR A 331 -30.64 5.15 -1.71
C THR A 331 -29.99 6.54 -1.67
N LYS A 332 -28.72 6.65 -2.00
CA LYS A 332 -27.87 7.87 -1.95
C LYS A 332 -27.77 8.48 -0.55
N GLN A 333 -28.02 7.70 0.51
CA GLN A 333 -27.97 8.19 1.88
C GLN A 333 -26.53 8.46 2.34
N ARG A 334 -26.26 9.66 2.84
CA ARG A 334 -24.99 10.13 3.43
C ARG A 334 -23.76 10.03 2.50
N ILE A 335 -23.96 10.01 1.17
CA ILE A 335 -22.86 9.99 0.19
C ILE A 335 -22.01 11.26 0.31
N PHE A 336 -22.64 12.44 0.39
CA PHE A 336 -21.91 13.70 0.55
C PHE A 336 -21.18 13.78 1.91
N LYS A 337 -21.76 13.22 2.98
CA LYS A 337 -21.09 13.16 4.29
C LYS A 337 -19.81 12.32 4.23
N ALA A 338 -19.80 11.25 3.45
CA ALA A 338 -18.60 10.46 3.22
C ALA A 338 -17.49 11.29 2.56
N ILE A 339 -17.82 12.14 1.58
CA ILE A 339 -16.85 13.02 0.92
C ILE A 339 -16.39 14.15 1.84
N GLU A 340 -17.30 14.81 2.59
CA GLU A 340 -16.91 15.79 3.60
C GLU A 340 -15.89 15.22 4.57
N THR A 341 -16.16 14.01 5.10
CA THR A 341 -15.26 13.32 6.01
C THR A 341 -13.92 13.01 5.36
N ALA A 342 -13.91 12.61 4.06
CA ALA A 342 -12.66 12.38 3.32
C ALA A 342 -11.84 13.67 3.18
N VAL A 343 -12.48 14.79 2.91
CA VAL A 343 -11.81 16.11 2.84
C VAL A 343 -11.26 16.54 4.21
N GLU A 344 -11.98 16.28 5.31
CA GLU A 344 -11.50 16.52 6.68
C GLU A 344 -10.24 15.67 6.97
N VAL A 345 -10.26 14.38 6.63
CA VAL A 345 -9.10 13.48 6.78
C VAL A 345 -7.93 13.95 5.91
N TYR A 346 -8.17 14.41 4.69
CA TYR A 346 -7.11 14.98 3.86
C TYR A 346 -6.48 16.24 4.50
N LYS A 347 -7.30 17.14 5.05
CA LYS A 347 -6.81 18.31 5.80
C LYS A 347 -5.99 17.89 7.02
N ASN A 348 -6.43 16.88 7.76
CA ASN A 348 -5.67 16.32 8.89
C ASN A 348 -4.33 15.73 8.44
N ARG A 349 -4.29 15.07 7.26
CA ARG A 349 -3.08 14.51 6.69
C ARG A 349 -2.07 15.58 6.28
N SER A 350 -2.53 16.66 5.69
CA SER A 350 -1.68 17.78 5.24
C SER A 350 -1.38 18.82 6.31
N LYS A 351 -1.93 18.65 7.52
CA LYS A 351 -1.78 19.59 8.63
C LYS A 351 -0.31 19.79 8.99
N ARG A 352 0.11 21.07 9.11
CA ARG A 352 1.45 21.47 9.53
C ARG A 352 1.40 22.22 10.85
N ILE A 353 2.22 21.79 11.79
CA ILE A 353 2.33 22.38 13.12
C ILE A 353 3.70 23.03 13.23
N LYS A 354 3.73 24.27 13.67
CA LYS A 354 5.00 25.00 13.88
C LYS A 354 5.83 24.31 14.96
N THR A 355 7.12 24.20 14.73
CA THR A 355 8.05 23.55 15.67
C THR A 355 8.04 24.17 17.06
N SER A 356 7.89 25.50 17.17
CA SER A 356 7.77 26.20 18.45
C SER A 356 6.55 25.69 19.25
N VAL A 357 5.37 25.61 18.60
CA VAL A 357 4.13 25.15 19.20
C VAL A 357 4.24 23.69 19.65
N LEU A 358 4.82 22.81 18.80
CA LEU A 358 5.05 21.42 19.17
C LEU A 358 5.90 21.26 20.42
N ASN A 359 6.96 22.05 20.56
CA ASN A 359 7.84 21.98 21.71
C ASN A 359 7.19 22.60 22.96
N GLU A 360 6.47 23.70 22.81
CA GLU A 360 5.72 24.34 23.90
C GLU A 360 4.65 23.43 24.49
N ASP A 361 3.90 22.70 23.64
CA ASP A 361 2.81 21.84 24.08
C ASP A 361 3.30 20.46 24.60
N LEU A 362 4.30 19.86 23.96
CA LEU A 362 4.68 18.47 24.24
C LEU A 362 5.84 18.31 25.23
N LEU A 363 6.84 19.22 25.26
CA LEU A 363 7.98 19.06 26.15
C LEU A 363 7.57 19.05 27.63
N PRO A 364 6.65 19.91 28.12
CA PRO A 364 6.17 19.84 29.50
C PRO A 364 5.49 18.51 29.83
N ILE A 365 4.72 17.95 28.89
CA ILE A 365 4.07 16.65 29.05
C ILE A 365 5.09 15.53 29.15
N ILE A 366 6.16 15.58 28.36
CA ILE A 366 7.26 14.62 28.35
C ILE A 366 8.12 14.74 29.62
N GLU A 367 8.37 15.94 30.08
CA GLU A 367 9.11 16.17 31.33
C GLU A 367 8.36 15.64 32.55
N HIS A 368 7.04 15.77 32.56
CA HIS A 368 6.18 15.20 33.61
C HIS A 368 6.06 13.68 33.52
N ASN A 369 6.13 13.11 32.30
CA ASN A 369 6.04 11.68 32.03
C ASN A 369 7.22 11.22 31.16
N PRO A 370 8.45 11.16 31.68
CA PRO A 370 9.62 10.82 30.87
C PRO A 370 9.61 9.36 30.43
N PRO A 371 10.34 8.99 29.35
CA PRO A 371 10.52 7.60 28.96
C PRO A 371 11.03 6.76 30.13
N PRO A 372 10.47 5.56 30.38
CA PRO A 372 10.94 4.67 31.43
C PRO A 372 12.43 4.34 31.27
N ALA A 373 13.17 4.40 32.36
CA ALA A 373 14.59 4.02 32.39
C ALA A 373 14.73 2.54 32.03
N LEU A 374 15.63 2.22 31.12
CA LEU A 374 15.94 0.85 30.70
C LEU A 374 17.40 0.54 31.00
N LYS A 375 17.69 -0.51 31.75
CA LYS A 375 19.05 -0.91 32.14
C LYS A 375 19.85 0.25 32.78
N GLY A 376 19.20 1.05 33.64
CA GLY A 376 19.82 2.22 34.28
C GLY A 376 20.08 3.41 33.35
N LYS A 377 19.63 3.37 32.10
CA LYS A 377 19.79 4.47 31.13
C LYS A 377 18.55 5.34 31.11
N TYR A 378 18.75 6.66 31.28
CA TYR A 378 17.69 7.67 31.26
C TYR A 378 17.67 8.35 29.88
N VAL A 379 16.50 8.32 29.25
CA VAL A 379 16.28 9.01 27.97
C VAL A 379 15.75 10.41 28.23
N LYS A 380 16.41 11.42 27.66
CA LYS A 380 15.97 12.82 27.69
C LYS A 380 15.65 13.28 26.28
N ILE A 381 14.38 13.56 26.02
CA ILE A 381 13.89 14.16 24.75
C ILE A 381 14.08 15.69 24.91
N LYS A 382 14.74 16.31 23.93
CA LYS A 382 15.13 17.72 24.01
C LYS A 382 14.44 18.62 22.98
N TYR A 383 13.96 18.01 21.89
CA TYR A 383 13.44 18.74 20.75
C TYR A 383 12.53 17.88 19.90
N ILE A 384 11.50 18.48 19.34
CA ILE A 384 10.49 17.82 18.53
C ILE A 384 10.27 18.64 17.28
N MET A 385 10.20 18.00 16.11
CA MET A 385 9.81 18.66 14.87
C MET A 385 8.92 17.76 14.01
N GLN A 386 8.04 18.36 13.23
CA GLN A 386 7.32 17.67 12.16
C GLN A 386 8.21 17.64 10.92
N LEU A 387 8.36 16.46 10.31
CA LEU A 387 9.14 16.31 9.08
C LEU A 387 8.38 16.90 7.87
N PRO A 388 9.09 17.39 6.84
CA PRO A 388 8.48 17.99 5.65
C PRO A 388 7.97 16.90 4.67
N THR A 389 7.12 16.01 5.17
CA THR A 389 6.52 14.89 4.40
C THR A 389 5.03 15.13 4.22
N PRO A 390 4.37 14.64 3.15
CA PRO A 390 2.93 14.81 2.93
C PRO A 390 2.05 14.31 4.08
N GLN A 391 2.52 13.33 4.85
CA GLN A 391 1.83 12.74 6.00
C GLN A 391 2.43 13.23 7.33
N PRO A 392 1.68 13.14 8.46
CA PRO A 392 2.16 13.52 9.77
C PRO A 392 3.26 12.59 10.27
N GLN A 393 4.50 13.05 10.19
CA GLN A 393 5.68 12.36 10.70
C GLN A 393 6.43 13.30 11.65
N PHE A 394 6.77 12.80 12.83
CA PHE A 394 7.40 13.60 13.88
C PHE A 394 8.75 13.00 14.29
N ALA A 395 9.78 13.82 14.34
CA ALA A 395 11.10 13.45 14.85
C ALA A 395 11.28 14.00 16.27
N PHE A 396 11.52 13.09 17.22
CA PHE A 396 11.83 13.37 18.61
C PHE A 396 13.33 13.18 18.82
N PHE A 397 14.04 14.26 19.10
CA PHE A 397 15.49 14.23 19.28
C PHE A 397 15.84 13.99 20.75
N CYS A 398 16.56 12.91 21.00
CA CYS A 398 16.94 12.50 22.36
C CYS A 398 18.38 11.99 22.42
N ASN A 399 18.89 11.80 23.63
CA ASN A 399 20.25 11.29 23.86
C ASN A 399 20.44 9.81 23.53
N LEU A 400 19.40 8.97 23.73
CA LEU A 400 19.48 7.50 23.66
C LEU A 400 18.23 6.94 22.96
N PRO A 401 18.04 7.13 21.64
CA PRO A 401 16.85 6.74 20.90
C PRO A 401 16.54 5.25 20.97
N GLN A 402 17.56 4.39 20.98
CA GLN A 402 17.43 2.94 21.01
C GLN A 402 16.79 2.40 22.32
N TYR A 403 16.68 3.20 23.36
CA TYR A 403 16.05 2.82 24.62
C TYR A 403 14.60 3.27 24.75
N VAL A 404 14.05 3.99 23.77
CA VAL A 404 12.62 4.34 23.73
C VAL A 404 11.83 3.22 23.11
N LYS A 405 10.98 2.56 23.92
CA LYS A 405 10.18 1.42 23.47
C LYS A 405 8.84 1.85 22.87
N GLU A 406 8.22 0.95 22.12
CA GLU A 406 6.93 1.15 21.44
C GLU A 406 5.78 1.64 22.35
N PRO A 407 5.60 1.14 23.60
CA PRO A 407 4.56 1.69 24.47
C PRO A 407 4.69 3.20 24.73
N TYR A 408 5.93 3.71 24.78
CA TYR A 408 6.14 5.14 24.97
C TYR A 408 5.91 5.93 23.68
N LYS A 409 6.27 5.39 22.52
CA LYS A 409 5.93 6.01 21.24
C LYS A 409 4.41 6.13 21.06
N ARG A 410 3.65 5.07 21.44
CA ARG A 410 2.17 5.11 21.45
C ARG A 410 1.61 6.16 22.41
N PHE A 411 2.23 6.32 23.57
CA PHE A 411 1.86 7.40 24.49
C PHE A 411 2.02 8.77 23.83
N LEU A 412 3.15 9.01 23.16
CA LEU A 412 3.41 10.28 22.44
C LEU A 412 2.41 10.47 21.29
N GLU A 413 2.10 9.43 20.53
CA GLU A 413 1.10 9.45 19.47
C GLU A 413 -0.28 9.84 20.01
N ASN A 414 -0.72 9.21 21.11
CA ASN A 414 -1.98 9.53 21.74
C ASN A 414 -2.04 11.00 22.23
N LYS A 415 -0.90 11.56 22.69
CA LYS A 415 -0.83 12.96 23.09
C LYS A 415 -0.94 13.89 21.87
N LEU A 416 -0.23 13.57 20.78
CA LEU A 416 -0.33 14.30 19.50
C LEU A 416 -1.77 14.32 18.97
N ARG A 417 -2.45 13.15 18.93
CA ARG A 417 -3.84 13.03 18.48
C ARG A 417 -4.80 13.86 19.32
N LYS A 418 -4.57 13.88 20.65
CA LYS A 418 -5.41 14.64 21.58
C LYS A 418 -5.26 16.16 21.42
N LEU A 419 -4.06 16.63 21.05
CA LEU A 419 -3.78 18.06 20.92
C LEU A 419 -4.14 18.62 19.54
N TYR A 420 -3.98 17.85 18.48
CA TYR A 420 -3.97 18.38 17.12
C TYR A 420 -4.97 17.75 16.15
N ASP A 421 -5.78 16.81 16.58
CA ASP A 421 -6.75 16.08 15.75
C ASP A 421 -6.11 15.52 14.45
N PHE A 422 -5.70 14.27 14.50
CA PHE A 422 -5.25 13.49 13.35
C PHE A 422 -6.22 12.36 13.03
N SER A 423 -7.52 12.56 13.27
CA SER A 423 -8.54 11.56 12.99
C SER A 423 -8.45 11.07 11.55
N GLY A 424 -8.49 9.76 11.35
CA GLY A 424 -8.37 9.09 10.07
C GLY A 424 -6.96 9.02 9.48
N VAL A 425 -5.93 9.55 10.15
CA VAL A 425 -4.58 9.62 9.59
C VAL A 425 -3.58 8.89 10.46
N PRO A 426 -2.76 7.97 9.91
CA PRO A 426 -1.63 7.39 10.61
C PRO A 426 -0.59 8.45 10.98
N VAL A 427 -0.10 8.39 12.22
CA VAL A 427 0.97 9.27 12.72
C VAL A 427 2.22 8.44 12.95
N THR A 428 3.34 8.87 12.40
CA THR A 428 4.62 8.16 12.56
C THR A 428 5.56 8.94 13.46
N ILE A 429 6.18 8.25 14.43
CA ILE A 429 7.12 8.84 15.38
C ILE A 429 8.50 8.22 15.20
N PHE A 430 9.48 9.07 14.92
CA PHE A 430 10.88 8.70 14.83
C PHE A 430 11.64 9.21 16.07
N MET A 431 12.44 8.32 16.67
CA MET A 431 13.41 8.70 17.69
C MET A 431 14.78 8.92 17.04
N ARG A 432 15.33 10.11 17.17
CA ARG A 432 16.60 10.48 16.55
C ARG A 432 17.62 10.90 17.59
N LYS A 433 18.89 10.56 17.35
CA LYS A 433 19.99 11.04 18.18
C LYS A 433 20.23 12.54 17.86
N LYS A 434 20.37 13.33 18.92
CA LYS A 434 20.78 14.73 18.80
C LYS A 434 22.29 14.81 18.66
#